data_9ad323f231505974bf91f90ff26c9c47
#
_entry.id   9ad323f231505974bf91f90ff26c9c47
#
_cell.length_a   1.000
_cell.length_b   1.000
_cell.length_c   1.000
_cell.angle_alpha   90.00
_cell.angle_beta   90.00
_cell.angle_gamma   90.00
#
_symmetry.space_group_name_H-M   'P 1'
#
loop_
_entity.id
_entity.type
_entity.pdbx_description
1 polymer ?
#
loop_
_entity_poly.entity_id
_entity_poly.type
_entity_poly.pdbx_seq_one_letter_code
_entity_poly.pdbx_strand_id
1 'polypeptide(L)'
;MKEFRHYNTFIAYALTLLILIMSSCSTTRKLPEGEVLYTGIKEFKVTGPTGEAIDPEAESQVDQTLKVDPNNTILGIHIPIPFGLWMYNWFKTDKKKGIKKWFFDKLAADPVLISKVDPAVRAKAAETLMGDNGYFNGKVRYEIIPDKKNPRKAQISYFVDYNKPYRYKSIEYMEAETPSDSLIRVIAGESKLKPGQIFNVNMLEDERSRISDYLRNHGYYYFRPDFISYLADSTGGNHEIALRIIPKTDLPKPLLKPWRIGKIDYTINNSYGRPPTDTIDYKNMGVFYRKKVPVRPSVLYRALAFKPGDWYSQAASDATQFNLNRLNTFKFAELGFMPADTLHKVDSLNVLINTTLELPIDAEIELNITTKSNNQTGPGLIFGITRRNVFRGGEVLNTQMSGSYEWQTGAGAKNAKGNNLINSYELGITNSLIIPRLIAPRFMHRDFKFPATTTFKMNANLLSRAGFFRLLTLGGSGNYDFKSSTVSSHTVTPFSLAYSFLMKKTAEFDSVMNENKALELSFDNQFIPSMGYTYTYDDSPITSR
;
A
#
# COMPACT_ATOMS: atom_id res chain seq x y z
N MET A 1 -5.13 -41.37 -39.39
CA MET A 1 -6.30 -41.39 -38.46
C MET A 1 -6.30 -42.54 -37.45
N LYS A 2 -5.68 -43.71 -37.70
CA LYS A 2 -5.61 -44.80 -36.70
C LYS A 2 -4.64 -44.55 -35.54
N GLU A 3 -3.50 -43.90 -35.76
CA GLU A 3 -2.52 -43.63 -34.70
C GLU A 3 -2.98 -42.58 -33.66
N PHE A 4 -3.74 -41.58 -34.07
CA PHE A 4 -4.33 -40.56 -33.16
C PHE A 4 -5.36 -41.16 -32.18
N ARG A 5 -6.03 -42.25 -32.58
CA ARG A 5 -7.04 -42.92 -31.76
C ARG A 5 -6.39 -43.76 -30.64
N HIS A 6 -5.23 -44.36 -30.90
CA HIS A 6 -4.47 -45.11 -29.87
C HIS A 6 -3.81 -44.19 -28.83
N TYR A 7 -3.39 -42.99 -29.23
CA TYR A 7 -2.81 -42.03 -28.31
C TYR A 7 -3.84 -41.47 -27.32
N ASN A 8 -5.02 -41.16 -27.80
CA ASN A 8 -6.13 -40.69 -26.94
C ASN A 8 -6.65 -41.78 -25.99
N THR A 9 -6.71 -43.03 -26.43
CA THR A 9 -7.09 -44.17 -25.56
C THR A 9 -6.01 -44.42 -24.50
N PHE A 10 -4.72 -44.32 -24.84
CA PHE A 10 -3.62 -44.47 -23.87
C PHE A 10 -3.65 -43.37 -22.83
N ILE A 11 -3.87 -42.12 -23.24
CA ILE A 11 -4.02 -40.96 -22.33
C ILE A 11 -5.25 -41.16 -21.41
N ALA A 12 -6.37 -41.64 -21.95
CA ALA A 12 -7.58 -41.92 -21.17
C ALA A 12 -7.35 -43.03 -20.14
N TYR A 13 -6.65 -44.13 -20.50
CA TYR A 13 -6.27 -45.16 -19.56
C TYR A 13 -5.25 -44.71 -18.53
N ALA A 14 -4.26 -43.89 -18.92
CA ALA A 14 -3.31 -43.30 -17.99
C ALA A 14 -3.98 -42.34 -17.00
N LEU A 15 -4.94 -41.54 -17.47
CA LEU A 15 -5.73 -40.62 -16.62
C LEU A 15 -6.65 -41.41 -15.66
N THR A 16 -7.34 -42.48 -16.15
CA THR A 16 -8.17 -43.33 -15.29
C THR A 16 -7.35 -44.10 -14.28
N LEU A 17 -6.18 -44.60 -14.66
CA LEU A 17 -5.25 -45.26 -13.74
C LEU A 17 -4.72 -44.28 -12.69
N LEU A 18 -4.39 -43.05 -13.08
CA LEU A 18 -3.97 -41.97 -12.19
C LEU A 18 -5.08 -41.63 -11.19
N ILE A 19 -6.34 -41.54 -11.64
CA ILE A 19 -7.52 -41.27 -10.80
C ILE A 19 -7.76 -42.40 -9.81
N LEU A 20 -7.61 -43.68 -10.25
CA LEU A 20 -7.74 -44.86 -9.39
C LEU A 20 -6.62 -44.96 -8.33
N ILE A 21 -5.38 -44.61 -8.67
CA ILE A 21 -4.27 -44.56 -7.73
C ILE A 21 -4.50 -43.43 -6.72
N MET A 22 -5.06 -42.31 -7.14
CA MET A 22 -5.35 -41.15 -6.29
C MET A 22 -6.52 -41.40 -5.32
N SER A 23 -7.51 -42.21 -5.67
CA SER A 23 -8.65 -42.56 -4.78
C SER A 23 -8.28 -43.47 -3.60
N SER A 24 -7.14 -44.16 -3.65
CA SER A 24 -6.64 -45.05 -2.58
C SER A 24 -5.80 -44.36 -1.51
N CYS A 25 -5.57 -43.06 -1.58
CA CYS A 25 -4.68 -42.39 -0.65
C CYS A 25 -5.35 -42.03 0.68
N SER A 26 -4.95 -42.69 1.75
CA SER A 26 -5.35 -42.34 3.10
C SER A 26 -4.80 -40.98 3.50
N THR A 27 -5.70 -40.01 3.81
CA THR A 27 -5.35 -38.67 4.27
C THR A 27 -4.93 -38.63 5.75
N THR A 28 -5.09 -39.71 6.48
CA THR A 28 -4.87 -39.80 7.94
C THR A 28 -3.70 -40.69 8.35
N ARG A 29 -2.94 -41.24 7.37
CA ARG A 29 -1.91 -42.26 7.63
C ARG A 29 -0.76 -41.75 8.52
N LYS A 30 -0.30 -40.52 8.30
CA LYS A 30 0.84 -39.94 9.01
C LYS A 30 0.45 -38.82 9.98
N LEU A 31 -0.80 -38.80 10.44
CA LEU A 31 -1.21 -37.94 11.55
C LEU A 31 -0.51 -38.37 12.83
N PRO A 32 -0.16 -37.44 13.74
CA PRO A 32 0.31 -37.78 15.08
C PRO A 32 -0.68 -38.70 15.81
N GLU A 33 -0.18 -39.44 16.78
CA GLU A 33 -1.04 -40.31 17.60
C GLU A 33 -2.03 -39.48 18.42
N GLY A 34 -3.27 -39.90 18.51
CA GLY A 34 -4.34 -39.18 19.20
C GLY A 34 -4.94 -38.00 18.46
N GLU A 35 -4.36 -37.56 17.33
CA GLU A 35 -4.84 -36.40 16.59
C GLU A 35 -5.91 -36.74 15.55
N VAL A 36 -6.87 -35.83 15.41
CA VAL A 36 -8.00 -35.92 14.50
C VAL A 36 -7.92 -34.83 13.44
N LEU A 37 -8.02 -35.22 12.17
CA LEU A 37 -8.02 -34.32 11.02
C LEU A 37 -9.33 -33.56 10.95
N TYR A 38 -9.24 -32.24 10.91
CA TYR A 38 -10.37 -31.38 10.63
C TYR A 38 -10.73 -31.40 9.14
N THR A 39 -11.99 -31.64 8.84
CA THR A 39 -12.49 -31.77 7.47
C THR A 39 -13.54 -30.71 7.10
N GLY A 40 -13.67 -29.69 7.90
CA GLY A 40 -14.54 -28.54 7.64
C GLY A 40 -15.72 -28.45 8.63
N ILE A 41 -16.57 -27.48 8.37
CA ILE A 41 -17.79 -27.23 9.12
C ILE A 41 -18.90 -28.13 8.56
N LYS A 42 -19.63 -28.82 9.45
CA LYS A 42 -20.78 -29.62 9.08
C LYS A 42 -22.05 -28.78 9.06
N GLU A 43 -22.26 -27.98 10.09
CA GLU A 43 -23.42 -27.11 10.24
C GLU A 43 -22.98 -25.79 10.86
N PHE A 44 -23.46 -24.70 10.30
CA PHE A 44 -23.22 -23.37 10.82
C PHE A 44 -24.58 -22.65 10.93
N LYS A 45 -25.11 -22.62 12.15
CA LYS A 45 -26.43 -22.07 12.41
C LYS A 45 -26.32 -20.78 13.20
N VAL A 46 -26.80 -19.70 12.63
CA VAL A 46 -26.88 -18.39 13.26
C VAL A 46 -28.32 -18.09 13.63
N THR A 47 -28.52 -17.64 14.86
CA THR A 47 -29.82 -17.19 15.37
C THR A 47 -29.67 -15.72 15.75
N GLY A 48 -30.40 -14.85 15.09
CA GLY A 48 -30.45 -13.41 15.38
C GLY A 48 -31.49 -13.05 16.44
N PRO A 49 -31.46 -11.81 16.92
CA PRO A 49 -32.48 -11.28 17.84
C PRO A 49 -33.86 -11.24 17.16
N THR A 50 -34.89 -11.45 17.95
CA THR A 50 -36.28 -11.44 17.43
C THR A 50 -36.65 -10.04 16.93
N GLY A 51 -37.00 -9.93 15.65
CA GLY A 51 -37.50 -8.70 15.03
C GLY A 51 -36.44 -7.67 14.63
N GLU A 52 -35.15 -8.03 14.68
CA GLU A 52 -34.06 -7.17 14.32
C GLU A 52 -32.97 -7.96 13.53
N ALA A 53 -32.34 -7.33 12.54
CA ALA A 53 -31.22 -7.91 11.82
C ALA A 53 -29.94 -7.83 12.67
N ILE A 54 -29.05 -8.82 12.51
CA ILE A 54 -27.71 -8.79 13.10
C ILE A 54 -26.91 -7.70 12.38
N ASP A 55 -26.04 -7.02 13.11
CA ASP A 55 -25.08 -6.11 12.50
C ASP A 55 -24.12 -6.87 11.56
N PRO A 56 -24.03 -6.49 10.27
CA PRO A 56 -23.25 -7.24 9.28
C PRO A 56 -21.76 -7.31 9.61
N GLU A 57 -21.20 -6.30 10.26
CA GLU A 57 -19.81 -6.27 10.65
C GLU A 57 -19.55 -7.25 11.79
N ALA A 58 -20.41 -7.26 12.81
CA ALA A 58 -20.35 -8.21 13.91
C ALA A 58 -20.50 -9.66 13.41
N GLU A 59 -21.43 -9.92 12.48
CA GLU A 59 -21.62 -11.24 11.87
C GLU A 59 -20.37 -11.69 11.11
N SER A 60 -19.78 -10.80 10.30
CA SER A 60 -18.56 -11.08 9.52
C SER A 60 -17.36 -11.40 10.42
N GLN A 61 -17.15 -10.66 11.51
CA GLN A 61 -16.06 -10.90 12.46
C GLN A 61 -16.19 -12.25 13.17
N VAL A 62 -17.38 -12.61 13.61
CA VAL A 62 -17.67 -13.90 14.24
C VAL A 62 -17.48 -15.04 13.24
N ASP A 63 -18.00 -14.89 12.03
CA ASP A 63 -17.83 -15.83 10.94
C ASP A 63 -16.36 -16.13 10.64
N GLN A 64 -15.54 -15.11 10.48
CA GLN A 64 -14.09 -15.24 10.23
C GLN A 64 -13.36 -15.93 11.38
N THR A 65 -13.81 -15.71 12.62
CA THR A 65 -13.21 -16.34 13.79
C THR A 65 -13.53 -17.83 13.88
N LEU A 66 -14.77 -18.22 13.53
CA LEU A 66 -15.22 -19.60 13.64
C LEU A 66 -14.89 -20.46 12.41
N LYS A 67 -14.90 -19.85 11.21
CA LYS A 67 -14.65 -20.56 9.96
C LYS A 67 -13.15 -20.71 9.72
N VAL A 68 -12.67 -21.94 9.73
CA VAL A 68 -11.31 -22.31 9.38
C VAL A 68 -11.35 -23.17 8.13
N ASP A 69 -10.49 -22.88 7.18
CA ASP A 69 -10.38 -23.63 5.95
C ASP A 69 -9.73 -25.01 6.21
N PRO A 70 -10.36 -26.11 5.80
CA PRO A 70 -9.76 -27.42 5.84
C PRO A 70 -8.71 -27.59 4.72
N ASN A 71 -7.93 -28.66 4.78
CA ASN A 71 -6.84 -28.93 3.82
C ASN A 71 -7.26 -29.06 2.34
N ASN A 72 -8.53 -29.10 2.04
CA ASN A 72 -9.09 -29.20 0.69
C ASN A 72 -9.72 -27.89 0.21
N THR A 73 -9.29 -26.76 0.77
CA THR A 73 -9.69 -25.41 0.34
C THR A 73 -8.47 -24.69 -0.25
N ILE A 74 -8.61 -24.09 -1.43
CA ILE A 74 -7.60 -23.23 -2.06
C ILE A 74 -8.28 -21.92 -2.45
N LEU A 75 -7.78 -20.78 -1.94
CA LEU A 75 -8.35 -19.44 -2.17
C LEU A 75 -9.86 -19.36 -1.87
N GLY A 76 -10.32 -20.03 -0.79
CA GLY A 76 -11.73 -20.06 -0.40
C GLY A 76 -12.62 -21.02 -1.22
N ILE A 77 -12.07 -21.69 -2.24
CA ILE A 77 -12.81 -22.65 -3.07
C ILE A 77 -12.55 -24.06 -2.56
N HIS A 78 -13.64 -24.76 -2.25
CA HIS A 78 -13.56 -26.16 -1.83
C HIS A 78 -13.22 -27.06 -3.02
N ILE A 79 -12.07 -27.73 -2.95
CA ILE A 79 -11.62 -28.69 -3.97
C ILE A 79 -11.79 -30.11 -3.43
N PRO A 80 -12.41 -31.04 -4.18
CA PRO A 80 -12.63 -32.41 -3.69
C PRO A 80 -11.34 -33.17 -3.41
N ILE A 81 -10.19 -32.69 -3.85
CA ILE A 81 -8.89 -33.34 -3.78
C ILE A 81 -7.95 -32.62 -2.83
N PRO A 82 -7.61 -33.13 -1.65
CA PRO A 82 -6.68 -32.53 -0.72
C PRO A 82 -5.22 -32.79 -1.13
N PHE A 83 -4.79 -32.22 -2.27
CA PHE A 83 -3.48 -32.46 -2.88
C PHE A 83 -2.32 -32.23 -1.92
N GLY A 84 -2.30 -31.10 -1.22
CA GLY A 84 -1.24 -30.75 -0.26
C GLY A 84 -1.12 -31.77 0.88
N LEU A 85 -2.24 -32.30 1.35
CA LEU A 85 -2.27 -33.33 2.40
C LEU A 85 -1.80 -34.69 1.88
N TRP A 86 -2.05 -35.02 0.61
CA TRP A 86 -1.49 -36.24 -0.02
C TRP A 86 0.03 -36.11 -0.13
N MET A 87 0.54 -34.94 -0.56
CA MET A 87 1.99 -34.67 -0.60
C MET A 87 2.62 -34.79 0.79
N TYR A 88 1.95 -34.28 1.83
CA TYR A 88 2.37 -34.47 3.20
C TYR A 88 2.50 -35.97 3.56
N ASN A 89 1.49 -36.76 3.30
CA ASN A 89 1.50 -38.21 3.62
C ASN A 89 2.54 -39.00 2.82
N TRP A 90 2.84 -38.62 1.58
CA TRP A 90 3.81 -39.32 0.73
C TRP A 90 5.25 -38.91 1.03
N PHE A 91 5.50 -37.60 1.22
CA PHE A 91 6.85 -37.05 1.26
C PHE A 91 7.33 -36.68 2.66
N LYS A 92 6.51 -36.82 3.72
CA LYS A 92 6.95 -36.58 5.09
C LYS A 92 8.21 -37.39 5.39
N THR A 93 9.31 -36.69 5.77
CA THR A 93 10.63 -37.24 6.03
C THR A 93 11.35 -36.43 7.09
N ASP A 94 12.16 -37.11 7.91
CA ASP A 94 13.01 -36.47 8.93
C ASP A 94 14.38 -36.06 8.37
N LYS A 95 14.65 -36.37 7.08
CA LYS A 95 15.90 -35.98 6.42
C LYS A 95 15.94 -34.48 6.16
N LYS A 96 17.06 -33.82 6.52
CA LYS A 96 17.25 -32.36 6.32
C LYS A 96 17.48 -31.93 4.88
N LYS A 97 17.89 -32.84 3.96
CA LYS A 97 18.19 -32.58 2.55
C LYS A 97 17.77 -33.77 1.66
N GLY A 98 17.55 -33.50 0.37
CA GLY A 98 17.23 -34.51 -0.64
C GLY A 98 15.94 -34.23 -1.39
N ILE A 99 15.71 -34.93 -2.51
CA ILE A 99 14.59 -34.74 -3.42
C ILE A 99 13.25 -34.90 -2.68
N LYS A 100 13.14 -35.91 -1.79
CA LYS A 100 11.94 -36.14 -0.99
C LYS A 100 11.62 -34.97 -0.07
N LYS A 101 12.64 -34.36 0.56
CA LYS A 101 12.50 -33.17 1.39
C LYS A 101 12.08 -31.96 0.56
N TRP A 102 12.65 -31.78 -0.62
CA TRP A 102 12.30 -30.70 -1.54
C TRP A 102 10.82 -30.75 -1.96
N PHE A 103 10.29 -31.94 -2.32
CA PHE A 103 8.87 -32.12 -2.62
C PHE A 103 7.99 -31.84 -1.41
N PHE A 104 8.42 -32.27 -0.22
CA PHE A 104 7.70 -31.99 1.01
C PHE A 104 7.62 -30.47 1.26
N ASP A 105 8.74 -29.76 1.19
CA ASP A 105 8.80 -28.32 1.49
C ASP A 105 8.06 -27.46 0.47
N LYS A 106 7.89 -27.93 -0.77
CA LYS A 106 7.28 -27.15 -1.85
C LYS A 106 5.81 -27.47 -2.09
N LEU A 107 5.37 -28.71 -1.83
CA LEU A 107 4.06 -29.18 -2.26
C LEU A 107 3.20 -29.72 -1.11
N ALA A 108 3.79 -30.05 0.05
CA ALA A 108 3.02 -30.56 1.18
C ALA A 108 2.35 -29.43 1.95
N ALA A 109 1.10 -29.67 2.37
CA ALA A 109 0.40 -28.83 3.34
C ALA A 109 0.27 -29.60 4.67
N ASP A 110 0.58 -28.95 5.77
CA ASP A 110 0.42 -29.53 7.10
C ASP A 110 -1.06 -29.85 7.37
N PRO A 111 -1.35 -30.96 8.05
CA PRO A 111 -2.72 -31.32 8.38
C PRO A 111 -3.32 -30.29 9.36
N VAL A 112 -4.51 -29.83 9.03
CA VAL A 112 -5.33 -29.02 9.92
C VAL A 112 -6.00 -29.95 10.92
N LEU A 113 -5.60 -29.88 12.18
CA LEU A 113 -6.03 -30.78 13.25
C LEU A 113 -7.12 -30.13 14.09
N ILE A 114 -8.03 -30.91 14.65
CA ILE A 114 -9.06 -30.40 15.58
C ILE A 114 -8.42 -29.72 16.80
N SER A 115 -7.31 -30.26 17.30
CA SER A 115 -6.53 -29.65 18.40
C SER A 115 -5.95 -28.28 18.05
N LYS A 116 -5.58 -28.05 16.78
CA LYS A 116 -5.07 -26.75 16.30
C LYS A 116 -6.20 -25.78 15.98
N VAL A 117 -7.33 -26.26 15.48
CA VAL A 117 -8.53 -25.45 15.27
C VAL A 117 -9.06 -24.94 16.60
N ASP A 118 -9.01 -25.75 17.63
CA ASP A 118 -9.46 -25.47 19.01
C ASP A 118 -10.83 -24.79 19.04
N PRO A 119 -11.90 -25.52 18.79
CA PRO A 119 -13.24 -24.95 18.69
C PRO A 119 -13.71 -24.31 20.01
N ALA A 120 -13.16 -24.70 21.16
CA ALA A 120 -13.50 -24.11 22.45
C ALA A 120 -12.95 -22.67 22.56
N VAL A 121 -11.66 -22.49 22.24
CA VAL A 121 -11.04 -21.16 22.22
C VAL A 121 -11.70 -20.25 21.19
N ARG A 122 -12.02 -20.78 19.99
CA ARG A 122 -12.71 -20.00 18.95
C ARG A 122 -14.12 -19.61 19.35
N ALA A 123 -14.89 -20.52 19.95
CA ALA A 123 -16.21 -20.19 20.44
C ALA A 123 -16.15 -19.08 21.51
N LYS A 124 -15.17 -19.16 22.44
CA LYS A 124 -14.98 -18.13 23.44
C LYS A 124 -14.52 -16.79 22.85
N ALA A 125 -13.64 -16.82 21.86
CA ALA A 125 -13.22 -15.62 21.12
C ALA A 125 -14.40 -14.97 20.38
N ALA A 126 -15.24 -15.77 19.74
CA ALA A 126 -16.44 -15.29 19.08
C ALA A 126 -17.45 -14.68 20.07
N GLU A 127 -17.66 -15.28 21.26
CA GLU A 127 -18.48 -14.66 22.32
C GLU A 127 -17.91 -13.31 22.77
N THR A 128 -16.58 -13.19 22.89
CA THR A 128 -15.94 -11.91 23.23
C THR A 128 -16.19 -10.88 22.13
N LEU A 129 -16.00 -11.22 20.86
CA LEU A 129 -16.29 -10.34 19.73
C LEU A 129 -17.77 -9.93 19.67
N MET A 130 -18.68 -10.85 19.99
CA MET A 130 -20.11 -10.51 20.12
C MET A 130 -20.33 -9.46 21.23
N GLY A 131 -19.68 -9.60 22.37
CA GLY A 131 -19.71 -8.60 23.44
C GLY A 131 -19.14 -7.26 23.02
N ASP A 132 -18.00 -7.25 22.33
CA ASP A 132 -17.35 -6.03 21.80
C ASP A 132 -18.25 -5.29 20.79
N ASN A 133 -19.15 -6.01 20.12
CA ASN A 133 -20.16 -5.48 19.20
C ASN A 133 -21.56 -5.34 19.85
N GLY A 134 -21.64 -5.29 21.17
CA GLY A 134 -22.89 -5.00 21.91
C GLY A 134 -23.80 -6.19 22.19
N TYR A 135 -23.47 -7.39 21.75
CA TYR A 135 -24.22 -8.61 22.01
C TYR A 135 -23.71 -9.34 23.26
N PHE A 136 -23.77 -8.68 24.43
CA PHE A 136 -23.21 -9.19 25.69
C PHE A 136 -23.78 -10.53 26.15
N ASN A 137 -25.00 -10.84 25.76
CA ASN A 137 -25.67 -12.10 26.07
C ASN A 137 -25.50 -13.15 24.98
N GLY A 138 -24.70 -12.86 23.95
CA GLY A 138 -24.42 -13.75 22.85
C GLY A 138 -23.74 -15.04 23.33
N LYS A 139 -24.11 -16.17 22.72
CA LYS A 139 -23.57 -17.49 23.05
C LYS A 139 -23.18 -18.26 21.83
N VAL A 140 -22.04 -18.96 21.92
CA VAL A 140 -21.55 -19.83 20.86
C VAL A 140 -21.36 -21.24 21.41
N ARG A 141 -22.11 -22.19 20.87
CA ARG A 141 -21.95 -23.61 21.16
C ARG A 141 -21.30 -24.32 19.98
N TYR A 142 -20.56 -25.35 20.24
CA TYR A 142 -19.93 -26.17 19.21
C TYR A 142 -20.08 -27.64 19.52
N GLU A 143 -20.05 -28.47 18.46
CA GLU A 143 -20.04 -29.93 18.54
C GLU A 143 -19.00 -30.49 17.58
N ILE A 144 -18.16 -31.40 18.07
CA ILE A 144 -17.20 -32.14 17.24
C ILE A 144 -17.87 -33.44 16.78
N ILE A 145 -18.03 -33.62 15.48
CA ILE A 145 -18.74 -34.72 14.89
C ILE A 145 -17.75 -35.65 14.16
N PRO A 146 -17.43 -36.83 14.72
CA PRO A 146 -16.56 -37.79 14.07
C PRO A 146 -17.15 -38.29 12.74
N ASP A 147 -16.29 -38.50 11.77
CA ASP A 147 -16.70 -39.15 10.51
C ASP A 147 -17.06 -40.64 10.74
N LYS A 148 -18.20 -41.05 10.21
CA LYS A 148 -18.72 -42.43 10.41
C LYS A 148 -17.80 -43.52 9.82
N LYS A 149 -17.03 -43.21 8.78
CA LYS A 149 -16.13 -44.15 8.08
C LYS A 149 -14.70 -44.11 8.62
N ASN A 150 -14.28 -43.01 9.19
CA ASN A 150 -12.91 -42.85 9.68
C ASN A 150 -12.88 -41.98 10.96
N PRO A 151 -12.78 -42.58 12.14
CA PRO A 151 -12.79 -41.82 13.42
C PRO A 151 -11.60 -40.86 13.60
N ARG A 152 -10.56 -40.96 12.76
CA ARG A 152 -9.45 -40.00 12.71
C ARG A 152 -9.77 -38.74 11.90
N LYS A 153 -11.02 -38.56 11.48
CA LYS A 153 -11.57 -37.37 10.83
C LYS A 153 -12.75 -36.83 11.60
N ALA A 154 -12.88 -35.52 11.68
CA ALA A 154 -14.07 -34.92 12.25
C ALA A 154 -14.40 -33.59 11.58
N GLN A 155 -15.67 -33.23 11.67
CA GLN A 155 -16.23 -31.92 11.33
C GLN A 155 -16.63 -31.20 12.61
N ILE A 156 -16.81 -29.88 12.53
CA ILE A 156 -17.32 -29.08 13.64
C ILE A 156 -18.66 -28.48 13.23
N SER A 157 -19.64 -28.51 14.13
CA SER A 157 -20.85 -27.71 14.00
C SER A 157 -20.80 -26.56 14.99
N TYR A 158 -21.19 -25.35 14.55
CA TYR A 158 -21.30 -24.18 15.40
C TYR A 158 -22.74 -23.70 15.43
N PHE A 159 -23.20 -23.30 16.63
CA PHE A 159 -24.50 -22.73 16.88
C PHE A 159 -24.30 -21.38 17.57
N VAL A 160 -24.51 -20.30 16.83
CA VAL A 160 -24.29 -18.92 17.25
C VAL A 160 -25.63 -18.27 17.55
N ASP A 161 -25.81 -17.77 18.77
CA ASP A 161 -27.02 -17.07 19.20
C ASP A 161 -26.64 -15.65 19.64
N TYR A 162 -27.04 -14.67 18.86
CA TYR A 162 -26.67 -13.27 19.11
C TYR A 162 -27.48 -12.62 20.23
N ASN A 163 -28.67 -13.10 20.54
CA ASN A 163 -29.56 -12.41 21.46
C ASN A 163 -29.74 -10.91 21.13
N LYS A 164 -30.41 -10.16 21.99
CA LYS A 164 -30.71 -8.75 21.75
C LYS A 164 -29.48 -7.87 22.03
N PRO A 165 -29.10 -6.94 21.13
CA PRO A 165 -27.96 -6.06 21.34
C PRO A 165 -28.26 -4.97 22.36
N TYR A 166 -27.21 -4.49 23.02
CA TYR A 166 -27.26 -3.31 23.88
C TYR A 166 -27.03 -2.04 23.05
N ARG A 167 -27.76 -0.96 23.39
CA ARG A 167 -27.71 0.33 22.70
C ARG A 167 -27.38 1.47 23.65
N TYR A 168 -26.74 2.51 23.13
CA TYR A 168 -26.50 3.72 23.90
C TYR A 168 -27.83 4.41 24.19
N LYS A 169 -28.15 4.62 25.50
CA LYS A 169 -29.26 5.42 25.96
C LYS A 169 -28.92 6.90 25.94
N SER A 170 -27.82 7.26 26.55
CA SER A 170 -27.27 8.61 26.63
C SER A 170 -25.75 8.58 26.51
N ILE A 171 -25.18 9.68 26.00
CA ILE A 171 -23.74 9.88 25.91
C ILE A 171 -23.45 11.25 26.50
N GLU A 172 -22.74 11.25 27.62
CA GLU A 172 -22.41 12.46 28.38
C GLU A 172 -20.91 12.68 28.37
N TYR A 173 -20.48 13.90 28.12
CA TYR A 173 -19.09 14.31 28.28
C TYR A 173 -18.88 14.92 29.65
N MET A 174 -17.67 14.74 30.20
CA MET A 174 -17.22 15.28 31.46
C MET A 174 -17.50 16.79 31.62
N GLU A 175 -17.58 17.26 32.84
CA GLU A 175 -17.56 18.70 33.13
C GLU A 175 -16.21 19.30 32.78
N ALA A 176 -16.20 20.59 32.41
CA ALA A 176 -14.97 21.29 31.99
C ALA A 176 -14.25 21.85 33.22
N GLU A 177 -13.43 21.07 33.87
CA GLU A 177 -12.61 21.49 35.01
C GLU A 177 -11.23 22.01 34.59
N THR A 178 -10.71 21.54 33.45
CA THR A 178 -9.43 21.91 32.91
C THR A 178 -9.55 22.52 31.50
N PRO A 179 -8.53 23.25 30.98
CA PRO A 179 -8.52 23.73 29.60
C PRO A 179 -8.64 22.60 28.57
N SER A 180 -8.07 21.41 28.83
CA SER A 180 -8.23 20.24 27.96
C SER A 180 -9.67 19.74 27.91
N ASP A 181 -10.37 19.71 29.05
CA ASP A 181 -11.76 19.26 29.12
C ASP A 181 -12.69 20.23 28.35
N SER A 182 -12.40 21.54 28.46
CA SER A 182 -13.09 22.55 27.68
C SER A 182 -12.99 22.30 26.17
N LEU A 183 -11.80 21.95 25.68
CA LEU A 183 -11.56 21.61 24.27
C LEU A 183 -12.30 20.32 23.87
N ILE A 184 -12.31 19.30 24.74
CA ILE A 184 -13.04 18.04 24.48
C ILE A 184 -14.54 18.32 24.35
N ARG A 185 -15.10 19.19 25.19
CA ARG A 185 -16.52 19.59 25.08
C ARG A 185 -16.86 20.34 23.81
N VAL A 186 -15.95 21.17 23.30
CA VAL A 186 -16.16 21.87 22.02
C VAL A 186 -16.42 20.90 20.88
N ILE A 187 -15.71 19.77 20.86
CA ILE A 187 -15.84 18.77 19.80
C ILE A 187 -16.84 17.66 20.12
N ALA A 188 -17.55 17.72 21.24
CA ALA A 188 -18.56 16.72 21.62
C ALA A 188 -19.66 16.58 20.56
N GLY A 189 -20.06 17.67 19.90
CA GLY A 189 -21.06 17.65 18.84
C GLY A 189 -20.63 16.89 17.57
N GLU A 190 -19.34 16.70 17.37
CA GLU A 190 -18.76 15.96 16.22
C GLU A 190 -18.55 14.46 16.52
N SER A 191 -18.99 13.99 17.69
CA SER A 191 -18.86 12.60 18.09
C SER A 191 -19.57 11.66 17.11
N LYS A 192 -18.93 10.55 16.81
CA LYS A 192 -19.52 9.45 16.04
C LYS A 192 -20.47 8.60 16.89
N LEU A 193 -20.32 8.66 18.21
CA LEU A 193 -21.21 7.97 19.16
C LEU A 193 -22.55 8.71 19.25
N LYS A 194 -23.66 8.00 19.06
CA LYS A 194 -25.02 8.59 19.12
C LYS A 194 -25.97 7.71 19.94
N PRO A 195 -26.89 8.30 20.70
CA PRO A 195 -27.97 7.55 21.33
C PRO A 195 -28.74 6.70 20.32
N GLY A 196 -29.14 5.50 20.72
CA GLY A 196 -29.82 4.51 19.87
C GLY A 196 -28.94 3.61 19.04
N GLN A 197 -27.66 3.94 18.83
CA GLN A 197 -26.71 3.04 18.15
C GLN A 197 -26.38 1.82 19.01
N ILE A 198 -26.07 0.69 18.37
CA ILE A 198 -25.56 -0.51 19.05
C ILE A 198 -24.22 -0.18 19.69
N PHE A 199 -23.99 -0.68 20.89
CA PHE A 199 -22.68 -0.57 21.57
C PHE A 199 -21.60 -1.25 20.75
N ASN A 200 -20.47 -0.58 20.56
CA ASN A 200 -19.33 -1.12 19.83
C ASN A 200 -18.02 -0.57 20.42
N VAL A 201 -17.12 -1.47 20.80
CA VAL A 201 -15.83 -1.12 21.42
C VAL A 201 -14.93 -0.38 20.43
N ASN A 202 -14.92 -0.76 19.15
CA ASN A 202 -14.14 -0.07 18.13
C ASN A 202 -14.56 1.40 17.99
N MET A 203 -15.86 1.70 18.06
CA MET A 203 -16.34 3.07 18.03
C MET A 203 -15.88 3.88 19.25
N LEU A 204 -15.74 3.24 20.42
CA LEU A 204 -15.17 3.88 21.61
C LEU A 204 -13.68 4.20 21.43
N GLU A 205 -12.91 3.29 20.86
CA GLU A 205 -11.49 3.53 20.54
C GLU A 205 -11.32 4.62 19.46
N ASP A 206 -12.18 4.63 18.45
CA ASP A 206 -12.22 5.69 17.44
C ASP A 206 -12.50 7.05 18.08
N GLU A 207 -13.42 7.13 19.04
CA GLU A 207 -13.74 8.35 19.75
C GLU A 207 -12.57 8.82 20.63
N ARG A 208 -11.90 7.92 21.33
CA ARG A 208 -10.64 8.22 22.06
C ARG A 208 -9.59 8.81 21.14
N SER A 209 -9.41 8.16 19.98
CA SER A 209 -8.43 8.60 18.97
C SER A 209 -8.79 9.97 18.42
N ARG A 210 -10.06 10.22 18.10
CA ARG A 210 -10.58 11.52 17.62
C ARG A 210 -10.30 12.64 18.63
N ILE A 211 -10.62 12.40 19.91
CA ILE A 211 -10.35 13.35 21.00
C ILE A 211 -8.85 13.62 21.14
N SER A 212 -8.06 12.56 21.16
CA SER A 212 -6.59 12.66 21.26
C SER A 212 -5.99 13.44 20.09
N ASP A 213 -6.40 13.15 18.86
CA ASP A 213 -5.91 13.83 17.66
C ASP A 213 -6.26 15.32 17.68
N TYR A 214 -7.47 15.65 18.12
CA TYR A 214 -7.87 17.04 18.27
C TYR A 214 -6.99 17.78 19.28
N LEU A 215 -6.81 17.23 20.47
CA LEU A 215 -5.96 17.84 21.50
C LEU A 215 -4.50 17.93 21.06
N ARG A 216 -3.96 16.90 20.43
CA ARG A 216 -2.59 16.92 19.89
C ARG A 216 -2.42 17.98 18.79
N ASN A 217 -3.46 18.29 18.06
CA ASN A 217 -3.43 19.39 17.09
C ASN A 217 -3.60 20.78 17.73
N HIS A 218 -3.91 20.85 19.03
CA HIS A 218 -4.06 22.10 19.80
C HIS A 218 -3.02 22.25 20.92
N GLY A 219 -1.83 21.67 20.73
CA GLY A 219 -0.70 21.85 21.62
C GLY A 219 -0.41 20.71 22.58
N TYR A 220 -1.30 19.78 22.79
CA TYR A 220 -1.17 18.74 23.82
C TYR A 220 -0.30 17.57 23.34
N TYR A 221 1.00 17.78 23.20
CA TYR A 221 1.96 16.82 22.66
C TYR A 221 1.91 15.44 23.34
N TYR A 222 1.81 15.41 24.66
CA TYR A 222 1.83 14.15 25.45
C TYR A 222 0.46 13.48 25.56
N PHE A 223 -0.61 14.09 25.07
CA PHE A 223 -1.94 13.52 25.18
C PHE A 223 -2.05 12.22 24.37
N ARG A 224 -2.72 11.20 24.95
CA ARG A 224 -2.89 9.87 24.34
C ARG A 224 -4.35 9.43 24.43
N PRO A 225 -4.82 8.57 23.50
CA PRO A 225 -6.19 8.03 23.52
C PRO A 225 -6.54 7.35 24.85
N ASP A 226 -5.59 6.64 25.46
CA ASP A 226 -5.78 5.93 26.72
C ASP A 226 -5.94 6.84 27.96
N PHE A 227 -5.82 8.16 27.82
CA PHE A 227 -6.15 9.13 28.87
C PHE A 227 -7.66 9.40 28.98
N ILE A 228 -8.44 8.94 28.02
CA ILE A 228 -9.89 8.96 28.07
C ILE A 228 -10.40 7.62 28.58
N SER A 229 -11.31 7.67 29.54
CA SER A 229 -11.99 6.52 30.12
C SER A 229 -13.50 6.60 29.88
N TYR A 230 -14.16 5.47 29.98
CA TYR A 230 -15.60 5.36 29.83
C TYR A 230 -16.22 4.76 31.08
N LEU A 231 -17.26 5.39 31.60
CA LEU A 231 -18.15 4.80 32.58
C LEU A 231 -19.43 4.39 31.87
N ALA A 232 -19.71 3.10 31.86
CA ALA A 232 -20.90 2.53 31.23
C ALA A 232 -21.83 1.98 32.30
N ASP A 233 -23.04 2.51 32.38
CA ASP A 233 -24.10 2.02 33.26
C ASP A 233 -25.16 1.28 32.46
N SER A 234 -25.26 -0.02 32.69
CA SER A 234 -26.28 -0.91 32.09
C SER A 234 -27.36 -1.35 33.06
N THR A 235 -27.40 -0.79 34.26
CA THR A 235 -28.33 -1.22 35.33
C THR A 235 -29.79 -0.79 35.07
N GLY A 236 -30.02 0.16 34.14
CA GLY A 236 -31.33 0.66 33.78
C GLY A 236 -32.27 -0.33 33.06
N GLY A 237 -31.79 -1.54 32.74
CA GLY A 237 -32.55 -2.57 32.01
C GLY A 237 -32.75 -2.25 30.51
N ASN A 238 -33.65 -3.00 29.84
CA ASN A 238 -34.03 -2.82 28.42
C ASN A 238 -32.87 -2.92 27.40
N HIS A 239 -31.71 -3.49 27.73
CA HIS A 239 -30.52 -3.55 26.88
C HIS A 239 -30.05 -2.14 26.48
N GLU A 240 -30.08 -1.20 27.42
CA GLU A 240 -29.61 0.17 27.25
C GLU A 240 -28.38 0.46 28.11
N ILE A 241 -27.48 1.30 27.61
CA ILE A 241 -26.25 1.73 28.29
C ILE A 241 -26.21 3.24 28.34
N ALA A 242 -26.14 3.81 29.55
CA ALA A 242 -25.79 5.22 29.73
C ALA A 242 -24.25 5.31 29.76
N LEU A 243 -23.65 6.05 28.82
CA LEU A 243 -22.21 6.20 28.66
C LEU A 243 -21.78 7.58 29.11
N ARG A 244 -20.76 7.63 29.98
CA ARG A 244 -20.11 8.88 30.38
C ARG A 244 -18.64 8.83 29.98
N ILE A 245 -18.18 9.85 29.24
CA ILE A 245 -16.80 10.02 28.78
C ILE A 245 -16.09 10.91 29.80
N ILE A 246 -15.03 10.38 30.42
CA ILE A 246 -14.29 11.06 31.49
C ILE A 246 -12.79 10.96 31.23
N PRO A 247 -11.95 11.92 31.69
CA PRO A 247 -10.52 11.74 31.74
C PRO A 247 -10.16 10.70 32.79
N LYS A 248 -9.05 9.99 32.60
CA LYS A 248 -8.48 9.17 33.68
C LYS A 248 -8.10 10.06 34.87
N THR A 249 -8.36 9.57 36.06
CA THR A 249 -7.90 10.20 37.29
C THR A 249 -6.39 10.08 37.43
N ASP A 250 -5.79 11.01 38.16
CA ASP A 250 -4.36 11.00 38.55
C ASP A 250 -3.34 11.13 37.42
N LEU A 251 -3.72 11.74 36.28
CA LEU A 251 -2.77 12.06 35.23
C LEU A 251 -1.80 13.17 35.68
N PRO A 252 -0.48 13.01 35.45
CA PRO A 252 0.50 14.06 35.75
C PRO A 252 0.20 15.36 35.00
N LYS A 253 0.26 16.49 35.71
CA LYS A 253 -0.02 17.82 35.15
C LYS A 253 0.72 18.14 33.83
N PRO A 254 1.99 17.75 33.61
CA PRO A 254 2.68 17.98 32.35
C PRO A 254 2.04 17.32 31.14
N LEU A 255 1.24 16.27 31.30
CA LEU A 255 0.55 15.56 30.23
C LEU A 255 -0.70 16.32 29.77
N LEU A 256 -1.25 17.18 30.63
CA LEU A 256 -2.52 17.90 30.42
C LEU A 256 -2.31 19.39 30.09
N LYS A 257 -1.10 19.78 29.70
CA LYS A 257 -0.83 21.17 29.29
C LYS A 257 -0.39 21.26 27.84
N PRO A 258 -0.71 22.39 27.15
CA PRO A 258 -0.28 22.61 25.80
C PRO A 258 1.20 23.03 25.74
N TRP A 259 1.88 22.70 24.64
CA TRP A 259 3.29 22.96 24.39
C TRP A 259 3.48 23.80 23.13
N ARG A 260 4.46 24.70 23.13
CA ARG A 260 4.88 25.48 21.96
C ARG A 260 6.13 24.87 21.34
N ILE A 261 6.30 25.12 20.04
CA ILE A 261 7.55 24.79 19.35
C ILE A 261 8.65 25.74 19.80
N GLY A 262 9.75 25.19 20.29
CA GLY A 262 10.96 25.89 20.67
C GLY A 262 11.94 26.05 19.52
N LYS A 263 13.24 25.80 19.77
CA LYS A 263 14.29 25.82 18.77
C LYS A 263 14.15 24.61 17.83
N ILE A 264 14.48 24.82 16.54
CA ILE A 264 14.48 23.76 15.52
C ILE A 264 15.91 23.54 15.06
N ASP A 265 16.41 22.33 15.20
CA ASP A 265 17.74 21.93 14.80
C ASP A 265 17.69 20.76 13.78
N TYR A 266 18.28 20.97 12.61
CA TYR A 266 18.49 19.95 11.60
C TYR A 266 19.87 19.33 11.72
N THR A 267 19.96 18.04 11.84
CA THR A 267 21.20 17.26 11.74
C THR A 267 21.22 16.51 10.43
N ILE A 268 22.13 16.84 9.53
CA ILE A 268 22.25 16.20 8.22
C ILE A 268 23.48 15.32 8.19
N ASN A 269 23.28 14.02 8.34
CA ASN A 269 24.32 13.01 8.19
C ASN A 269 24.53 12.70 6.71
N ASN A 270 25.79 12.42 6.34
CA ASN A 270 26.07 11.99 4.97
C ASN A 270 25.53 10.57 4.71
N SER A 271 25.54 10.13 3.45
CA SER A 271 25.04 8.80 3.03
C SER A 271 25.71 7.62 3.74
N TYR A 272 26.86 7.83 4.37
CA TYR A 272 27.60 6.84 5.16
C TYR A 272 27.41 7.00 6.67
N GLY A 273 26.45 7.81 7.11
CA GLY A 273 26.13 8.04 8.53
C GLY A 273 27.19 8.80 9.32
N ARG A 274 28.13 9.49 8.68
CA ARG A 274 29.14 10.29 9.37
C ARG A 274 28.53 11.54 9.97
N PRO A 275 28.83 11.90 11.23
CA PRO A 275 28.24 13.04 11.91
C PRO A 275 28.64 14.38 11.26
N PRO A 276 27.84 15.43 11.48
CA PRO A 276 28.13 16.78 11.02
C PRO A 276 29.36 17.35 11.76
N THR A 277 30.03 18.32 11.12
CA THR A 277 31.20 19.05 11.67
C THR A 277 31.00 20.57 11.61
N ASP A 278 30.07 21.03 10.83
CA ASP A 278 29.84 22.45 10.52
C ASP A 278 28.37 22.80 10.83
N THR A 279 28.10 24.08 11.08
CA THR A 279 26.75 24.55 11.36
C THR A 279 26.48 25.88 10.65
N ILE A 280 25.20 26.14 10.34
CA ILE A 280 24.72 27.42 9.83
C ILE A 280 23.34 27.69 10.42
N ASP A 281 23.10 28.93 10.82
CA ASP A 281 21.80 29.40 11.30
C ASP A 281 21.01 30.05 10.17
N TYR A 282 19.75 29.69 10.05
CA TYR A 282 18.83 30.27 9.07
C TYR A 282 17.43 30.48 9.68
N LYS A 283 17.02 31.74 9.89
CA LYS A 283 15.70 32.09 10.45
C LYS A 283 15.35 31.35 11.75
N ASN A 284 16.25 31.35 12.72
CA ASN A 284 16.17 30.68 14.02
C ASN A 284 16.11 29.14 13.92
N MET A 285 16.63 28.57 12.82
CA MET A 285 16.78 27.16 12.60
C MET A 285 18.26 26.82 12.46
N GLY A 286 18.79 25.98 13.34
CA GLY A 286 20.15 25.46 13.26
C GLY A 286 20.25 24.35 12.22
N VAL A 287 21.23 24.40 11.33
CA VAL A 287 21.49 23.34 10.36
C VAL A 287 22.92 22.83 10.55
N PHE A 288 23.04 21.60 11.01
CA PHE A 288 24.30 20.90 11.24
C PHE A 288 24.61 20.01 10.05
N TYR A 289 25.74 20.17 9.42
CA TYR A 289 26.13 19.47 8.20
C TYR A 289 27.63 19.15 8.19
N ARG A 290 28.12 18.46 7.14
CA ARG A 290 29.53 18.14 6.99
C ARG A 290 30.11 18.74 5.71
N LYS A 291 31.20 19.52 5.83
CA LYS A 291 31.98 20.16 4.75
C LYS A 291 31.18 21.20 3.95
N LYS A 292 30.19 20.81 3.17
CA LYS A 292 29.39 21.67 2.29
C LYS A 292 27.91 21.46 2.55
N VAL A 293 27.15 22.53 2.64
CA VAL A 293 25.69 22.48 2.82
C VAL A 293 25.06 21.66 1.70
N PRO A 294 24.52 20.47 1.99
CA PRO A 294 24.01 19.59 0.93
C PRO A 294 22.66 20.03 0.39
N VAL A 295 21.81 20.61 1.22
CA VAL A 295 20.48 21.13 0.86
C VAL A 295 20.40 22.61 1.27
N ARG A 296 19.87 23.45 0.40
CA ARG A 296 19.71 24.89 0.71
C ARG A 296 18.85 25.07 1.96
N PRO A 297 19.28 25.85 2.99
CA PRO A 297 18.51 26.04 4.22
C PRO A 297 17.09 26.57 3.98
N SER A 298 16.90 27.39 2.93
CA SER A 298 15.57 27.85 2.52
C SER A 298 14.63 26.75 2.05
N VAL A 299 15.15 25.63 1.57
CA VAL A 299 14.35 24.44 1.18
C VAL A 299 13.91 23.69 2.42
N LEU A 300 14.82 23.48 3.39
CA LEU A 300 14.52 22.86 4.68
C LEU A 300 13.47 23.67 5.45
N TYR A 301 13.64 24.99 5.50
CA TYR A 301 12.68 25.88 6.17
C TYR A 301 11.27 25.83 5.54
N ARG A 302 11.17 25.71 4.22
CA ARG A 302 9.87 25.55 3.53
C ARG A 302 9.25 24.17 3.73
N ALA A 303 10.04 23.16 4.05
CA ALA A 303 9.51 21.83 4.36
C ALA A 303 8.82 21.80 5.73
N LEU A 304 9.13 22.75 6.63
CA LEU A 304 8.48 22.87 7.94
C LEU A 304 7.04 23.37 7.78
N ALA A 305 6.09 22.63 8.33
CA ALA A 305 4.69 23.06 8.45
C ALA A 305 4.40 23.80 9.78
N PHE A 306 5.41 23.97 10.63
CA PHE A 306 5.37 24.74 11.89
C PHE A 306 6.61 25.63 12.01
N LYS A 307 6.55 26.60 12.92
CA LYS A 307 7.63 27.56 13.20
C LYS A 307 7.88 27.66 14.71
N PRO A 308 9.06 28.16 15.13
CA PRO A 308 9.28 28.50 16.54
C PRO A 308 8.19 29.46 17.06
N GLY A 309 7.61 29.14 18.22
CA GLY A 309 6.52 29.87 18.85
C GLY A 309 5.12 29.37 18.54
N ASP A 310 4.91 28.57 17.48
CA ASP A 310 3.63 27.94 17.18
C ASP A 310 3.24 26.93 18.26
N TRP A 311 1.95 26.70 18.44
CA TRP A 311 1.49 25.56 19.23
C TRP A 311 1.87 24.26 18.53
N TYR A 312 2.23 23.24 19.32
CA TYR A 312 2.45 21.90 18.76
C TYR A 312 1.18 21.44 18.03
N SER A 313 1.37 20.81 16.88
CA SER A 313 0.32 20.17 16.11
C SER A 313 0.85 18.87 15.50
N GLN A 314 0.16 17.76 15.76
CA GLN A 314 0.49 16.46 15.17
C GLN A 314 0.39 16.53 13.65
N ALA A 315 -0.68 17.12 13.12
CA ALA A 315 -0.86 17.28 11.67
C ALA A 315 0.27 18.10 11.02
N ALA A 316 0.77 19.13 11.70
CA ALA A 316 1.91 19.92 11.21
C ALA A 316 3.23 19.12 11.29
N SER A 317 3.40 18.29 12.33
CA SER A 317 4.53 17.36 12.43
C SER A 317 4.53 16.35 11.27
N ASP A 318 3.38 15.70 11.03
CA ASP A 318 3.21 14.71 9.97
C ASP A 318 3.40 15.36 8.58
N ALA A 319 2.88 16.56 8.37
CA ALA A 319 3.09 17.34 7.14
C ALA A 319 4.57 17.68 6.93
N THR A 320 5.30 18.02 7.99
CA THR A 320 6.75 18.27 7.93
C THR A 320 7.50 17.00 7.55
N GLN A 321 7.20 15.88 8.21
CA GLN A 321 7.79 14.58 7.89
C GLN A 321 7.54 14.19 6.43
N PHE A 322 6.30 14.36 5.97
CA PHE A 322 5.92 14.10 4.59
C PHE A 322 6.66 15.01 3.59
N ASN A 323 6.77 16.31 3.87
CA ASN A 323 7.48 17.26 3.02
C ASN A 323 8.98 16.94 2.91
N LEU A 324 9.62 16.50 4.01
CA LEU A 324 11.03 16.09 4.00
C LEU A 324 11.25 14.83 3.19
N ASN A 325 10.40 13.82 3.34
CA ASN A 325 10.47 12.58 2.58
C ASN A 325 10.30 12.83 1.07
N ARG A 326 9.47 13.79 0.70
CA ARG A 326 9.24 14.20 -0.69
C ARG A 326 10.44 14.82 -1.39
N LEU A 327 11.41 15.35 -0.65
CA LEU A 327 12.60 15.93 -1.27
C LEU A 327 13.47 14.89 -2.02
N ASN A 328 13.22 13.59 -1.84
CA ASN A 328 14.00 12.49 -2.45
C ASN A 328 15.53 12.63 -2.25
N THR A 329 15.92 13.41 -1.25
CA THR A 329 17.32 13.73 -0.91
C THR A 329 17.76 12.95 0.33
N PHE A 330 16.79 12.63 1.18
CA PHE A 330 17.01 11.93 2.42
C PHE A 330 16.56 10.47 2.32
N LYS A 331 17.43 9.56 2.78
CA LYS A 331 17.10 8.16 3.00
C LYS A 331 16.20 8.00 4.22
N PHE A 332 16.50 8.79 5.26
CA PHE A 332 15.74 8.85 6.50
C PHE A 332 15.62 10.32 6.91
N ALA A 333 14.43 10.67 7.39
CA ALA A 333 14.17 11.93 8.08
C ALA A 333 13.29 11.58 9.29
N GLU A 334 13.73 11.95 10.48
CA GLU A 334 13.05 11.66 11.75
C GLU A 334 12.93 12.93 12.56
N LEU A 335 11.73 13.21 13.07
CA LEU A 335 11.43 14.33 13.93
C LEU A 335 11.37 13.85 15.38
N GLY A 336 12.19 14.43 16.24
CA GLY A 336 12.15 14.26 17.69
C GLY A 336 11.75 15.56 18.38
N PHE A 337 10.94 15.48 19.42
CA PHE A 337 10.50 16.61 20.24
C PHE A 337 10.99 16.39 21.67
N MET A 338 11.68 17.37 22.22
CA MET A 338 12.20 17.33 23.59
C MET A 338 11.87 18.62 24.33
N PRO A 339 11.47 18.55 25.62
CA PRO A 339 11.30 19.76 26.44
C PRO A 339 12.56 20.63 26.37
N ALA A 340 12.39 21.92 26.14
CA ALA A 340 13.50 22.86 26.01
C ALA A 340 14.25 23.04 27.33
N ASP A 341 13.52 23.09 28.43
CA ASP A 341 14.06 23.20 29.79
C ASP A 341 13.09 22.58 30.80
N THR A 342 13.57 21.58 31.52
CA THR A 342 12.83 20.93 32.61
C THR A 342 12.95 21.67 33.95
N LEU A 343 13.95 22.54 34.10
CA LEU A 343 14.24 23.24 35.35
C LEU A 343 13.44 24.56 35.48
N HIS A 344 13.31 25.32 34.40
CA HIS A 344 12.67 26.64 34.40
C HIS A 344 11.18 26.62 34.00
N LYS A 345 10.56 25.47 33.87
CA LYS A 345 9.12 25.26 33.53
C LYS A 345 8.69 25.98 32.24
N VAL A 346 9.59 26.04 31.26
CA VAL A 346 9.26 26.58 29.93
C VAL A 346 8.48 25.52 29.15
N ASP A 347 7.22 25.82 28.81
CA ASP A 347 6.32 24.91 28.08
C ASP A 347 6.61 24.93 26.56
N SER A 348 7.88 24.65 26.22
CA SER A 348 8.31 24.58 24.82
C SER A 348 9.06 23.29 24.51
N LEU A 349 8.89 22.80 23.30
CA LEU A 349 9.51 21.60 22.74
C LEU A 349 10.55 22.01 21.69
N ASN A 350 11.82 21.73 21.96
CA ASN A 350 12.84 21.78 20.93
C ASN A 350 12.65 20.64 19.95
N VAL A 351 12.76 20.96 18.67
CA VAL A 351 12.58 19.99 17.57
C VAL A 351 13.94 19.60 17.03
N LEU A 352 14.26 18.32 17.07
CA LEU A 352 15.44 17.73 16.47
C LEU A 352 15.01 16.98 15.22
N ILE A 353 15.52 17.41 14.06
CA ILE A 353 15.25 16.76 12.79
C ILE A 353 16.53 16.06 12.33
N ASN A 354 16.57 14.75 12.55
CA ASN A 354 17.71 13.92 12.15
C ASN A 354 17.49 13.39 10.74
N THR A 355 18.38 13.73 9.83
CA THR A 355 18.30 13.27 8.45
C THR A 355 19.58 12.57 8.02
N THR A 356 19.45 11.61 7.13
CA THR A 356 20.58 10.95 6.47
C THR A 356 20.39 11.07 4.96
N LEU A 357 21.41 11.59 4.28
CA LEU A 357 21.37 11.75 2.83
C LEU A 357 21.29 10.39 2.11
N GLU A 358 20.47 10.34 1.07
CA GLU A 358 20.49 9.22 0.11
C GLU A 358 21.74 9.29 -0.78
N LEU A 359 22.07 8.19 -1.44
CA LEU A 359 23.12 8.17 -2.45
C LEU A 359 22.78 9.17 -3.57
N PRO A 360 23.73 10.04 -3.95
CA PRO A 360 23.44 11.11 -4.90
C PRO A 360 23.22 10.61 -6.32
N ILE A 361 23.70 9.42 -6.64
CA ILE A 361 23.62 8.82 -7.97
C ILE A 361 23.25 7.35 -7.84
N ASP A 362 22.22 6.94 -8.60
CA ASP A 362 21.87 5.55 -8.86
C ASP A 362 22.05 5.26 -10.34
N ALA A 363 22.50 4.05 -10.66
CA ALA A 363 22.56 3.54 -12.02
C ALA A 363 21.77 2.23 -12.10
N GLU A 364 21.01 2.08 -13.19
CA GLU A 364 20.16 0.93 -13.46
C GLU A 364 20.46 0.39 -14.86
N ILE A 365 20.52 -0.92 -14.99
CA ILE A 365 20.67 -1.60 -16.29
C ILE A 365 19.53 -2.62 -16.39
N GLU A 366 18.73 -2.50 -17.45
CA GLU A 366 17.66 -3.43 -17.76
C GLU A 366 17.94 -4.11 -19.11
N LEU A 367 17.86 -5.43 -19.14
CA LEU A 367 17.90 -6.24 -20.34
C LEU A 367 16.52 -6.83 -20.57
N ASN A 368 15.96 -6.65 -21.75
CA ASN A 368 14.67 -7.22 -22.12
C ASN A 368 14.72 -7.89 -23.49
N ILE A 369 13.74 -8.74 -23.75
CA ILE A 369 13.47 -9.32 -25.07
C ILE A 369 12.02 -9.01 -25.39
N THR A 370 11.79 -8.37 -26.53
CA THR A 370 10.47 -7.97 -26.98
C THR A 370 10.06 -8.80 -28.19
N THR A 371 8.83 -9.30 -28.17
CA THR A 371 8.19 -9.93 -29.33
C THR A 371 6.92 -9.16 -29.65
N LYS A 372 6.80 -8.69 -30.90
CA LYS A 372 5.67 -7.88 -31.39
C LYS A 372 4.72 -8.72 -32.24
N SER A 373 3.46 -8.30 -32.34
CA SER A 373 2.43 -8.98 -33.13
C SER A 373 2.72 -8.99 -34.65
N ASN A 374 3.62 -8.14 -35.13
CA ASN A 374 4.09 -8.11 -36.51
C ASN A 374 5.25 -9.08 -36.78
N ASN A 375 5.49 -10.06 -35.91
CA ASN A 375 6.56 -11.04 -35.97
C ASN A 375 7.98 -10.43 -35.89
N GLN A 376 8.12 -9.28 -35.27
CA GLN A 376 9.44 -8.75 -34.91
C GLN A 376 9.81 -9.16 -33.50
N THR A 377 11.02 -9.64 -33.33
CA THR A 377 11.56 -10.08 -32.03
C THR A 377 13.00 -9.58 -31.91
N GLY A 378 13.39 -9.17 -30.69
CA GLY A 378 14.78 -8.80 -30.46
C GLY A 378 15.07 -8.34 -29.05
N PRO A 379 16.38 -8.23 -28.71
CA PRO A 379 16.82 -7.73 -27.42
C PRO A 379 16.71 -6.22 -27.32
N GLY A 380 16.49 -5.74 -26.11
CA GLY A 380 16.58 -4.34 -25.73
C GLY A 380 17.46 -4.17 -24.50
N LEU A 381 18.13 -3.04 -24.45
CA LEU A 381 18.96 -2.58 -23.32
C LEU A 381 18.49 -1.19 -22.92
N ILE A 382 18.27 -1.01 -21.63
CA ILE A 382 18.00 0.29 -21.03
C ILE A 382 19.06 0.56 -19.97
N PHE A 383 19.67 1.74 -20.06
CA PHE A 383 20.62 2.24 -19.07
C PHE A 383 20.07 3.52 -18.47
N GLY A 384 19.79 3.50 -17.17
CA GLY A 384 19.25 4.62 -16.40
C GLY A 384 20.29 5.20 -15.43
N ILE A 385 20.36 6.52 -15.33
CA ILE A 385 21.08 7.23 -14.29
C ILE A 385 20.13 8.21 -13.63
N THR A 386 19.94 8.05 -12.33
CA THR A 386 19.21 8.99 -11.49
C THR A 386 20.18 9.79 -10.65
N ARG A 387 20.20 11.10 -10.82
CA ARG A 387 20.97 12.02 -9.99
C ARG A 387 20.04 12.83 -9.10
N ARG A 388 20.20 12.67 -7.78
CA ARG A 388 19.38 13.35 -6.78
C ARG A 388 19.98 14.69 -6.36
N ASN A 389 19.09 15.61 -6.01
CA ASN A 389 19.45 16.90 -5.40
C ASN A 389 20.44 17.73 -6.25
N VAL A 390 20.18 17.77 -7.55
CA VAL A 390 21.09 18.33 -8.57
C VAL A 390 21.46 19.79 -8.27
N PHE A 391 20.48 20.59 -7.85
CA PHE A 391 20.65 22.01 -7.54
C PHE A 391 20.48 22.31 -6.03
N ARG A 392 20.65 21.31 -5.17
CA ARG A 392 20.51 21.42 -3.71
C ARG A 392 19.11 21.86 -3.24
N GLY A 393 18.07 21.53 -3.99
CA GLY A 393 16.67 21.88 -3.70
C GLY A 393 15.75 20.66 -3.70
N GLY A 394 16.32 19.44 -3.73
CA GLY A 394 15.56 18.19 -3.82
C GLY A 394 15.20 17.81 -5.26
N GLU A 395 15.79 18.49 -6.25
CA GLU A 395 15.54 18.20 -7.66
C GLU A 395 16.16 16.85 -8.05
N VAL A 396 15.45 16.07 -8.88
CA VAL A 396 15.91 14.78 -9.40
C VAL A 396 16.04 14.86 -10.92
N LEU A 397 17.23 14.52 -11.42
CA LEU A 397 17.47 14.38 -12.85
C LEU A 397 17.59 12.90 -13.19
N ASN A 398 16.66 12.41 -14.00
CA ASN A 398 16.69 11.07 -14.56
C ASN A 398 17.13 11.15 -16.02
N THR A 399 18.20 10.45 -16.35
CA THR A 399 18.69 10.26 -17.71
C THR A 399 18.56 8.79 -18.05
N GLN A 400 17.81 8.48 -19.10
CA GLN A 400 17.60 7.12 -19.59
C GLN A 400 18.08 7.02 -21.03
N MET A 401 18.91 6.05 -21.32
CA MET A 401 19.35 5.67 -22.66
C MET A 401 18.78 4.29 -22.96
N SER A 402 18.15 4.15 -24.13
CA SER A 402 17.59 2.88 -24.58
C SER A 402 18.13 2.51 -25.94
N GLY A 403 18.36 1.23 -26.14
CA GLY A 403 18.74 0.67 -27.43
C GLY A 403 18.02 -0.65 -27.64
N SER A 404 17.43 -0.85 -28.80
CA SER A 404 16.85 -2.14 -29.18
C SER A 404 17.24 -2.51 -30.61
N TYR A 405 17.33 -3.80 -30.85
CA TYR A 405 17.56 -4.37 -32.16
C TYR A 405 16.55 -5.48 -32.40
N GLU A 406 15.79 -5.38 -33.45
CA GLU A 406 14.70 -6.30 -33.77
C GLU A 406 14.89 -6.87 -35.16
N TRP A 407 14.62 -8.16 -35.31
CA TRP A 407 14.59 -8.85 -36.59
C TRP A 407 13.24 -9.52 -36.80
N GLN A 408 12.88 -9.74 -38.06
CA GLN A 408 11.64 -10.42 -38.41
C GLN A 408 11.77 -11.92 -38.24
N THR A 409 10.78 -12.54 -37.57
CA THR A 409 10.68 -13.99 -37.36
C THR A 409 9.45 -14.54 -38.12
N GLY A 410 9.43 -15.85 -38.43
CA GLY A 410 8.29 -16.51 -39.05
C GLY A 410 8.33 -16.64 -40.57
N ALA A 411 7.25 -17.14 -41.18
CA ALA A 411 7.17 -17.54 -42.59
C ALA A 411 7.34 -16.40 -43.60
N GLY A 412 7.24 -15.12 -43.19
CA GLY A 412 7.46 -13.94 -44.01
C GLY A 412 8.86 -13.32 -43.89
N ALA A 413 9.81 -14.00 -43.18
CA ALA A 413 11.11 -13.45 -42.85
C ALA A 413 12.09 -13.32 -44.04
N LYS A 414 11.73 -13.82 -45.24
CA LYS A 414 12.56 -13.76 -46.43
C LYS A 414 11.77 -13.14 -47.60
N ASN A 415 12.41 -12.24 -48.30
CA ASN A 415 11.88 -11.76 -49.57
C ASN A 415 12.05 -12.80 -50.68
N ALA A 416 11.46 -12.56 -51.86
CA ALA A 416 11.58 -13.44 -53.05
C ALA A 416 13.03 -13.72 -53.50
N LYS A 417 14.01 -12.94 -53.03
CA LYS A 417 15.45 -13.10 -53.24
C LYS A 417 16.21 -13.78 -52.08
N GLY A 418 15.48 -14.29 -51.05
CA GLY A 418 16.08 -15.04 -49.94
C GLY A 418 16.77 -14.17 -48.87
N ASN A 419 16.72 -12.84 -48.96
CA ASN A 419 17.30 -11.95 -47.94
C ASN A 419 16.37 -11.76 -46.79
N ASN A 420 16.91 -11.68 -45.55
CA ASN A 420 16.13 -11.36 -44.36
C ASN A 420 15.45 -10.01 -44.51
N LEU A 421 14.14 -10.01 -44.40
CA LEU A 421 13.32 -8.81 -44.44
C LEU A 421 13.37 -8.14 -43.05
N ILE A 422 13.78 -6.87 -43.04
CA ILE A 422 13.51 -5.87 -42.01
C ILE A 422 14.18 -6.18 -40.64
N ASN A 423 15.43 -5.80 -40.54
CA ASN A 423 16.04 -5.51 -39.26
C ASN A 423 15.75 -4.04 -38.91
N SER A 424 15.36 -3.78 -37.67
CA SER A 424 15.20 -2.44 -37.14
C SER A 424 16.05 -2.24 -35.90
N TYR A 425 16.56 -1.05 -35.72
CA TYR A 425 17.13 -0.65 -34.44
C TYR A 425 16.53 0.69 -34.00
N GLU A 426 16.40 0.83 -32.69
CA GLU A 426 15.88 2.04 -32.07
C GLU A 426 16.88 2.48 -30.99
N LEU A 427 17.24 3.77 -31.03
CA LEU A 427 18.11 4.39 -30.03
C LEU A 427 17.37 5.57 -29.42
N GLY A 428 17.22 5.58 -28.12
CA GLY A 428 16.52 6.61 -27.38
C GLY A 428 17.38 7.24 -26.29
N ILE A 429 17.19 8.53 -26.06
CA ILE A 429 17.63 9.22 -24.87
C ILE A 429 16.50 10.06 -24.31
N THR A 430 16.26 9.93 -23.01
CA THR A 430 15.26 10.72 -22.28
C THR A 430 15.89 11.34 -21.07
N ASN A 431 15.74 12.66 -20.92
CA ASN A 431 16.11 13.41 -19.71
C ASN A 431 14.84 13.94 -19.07
N SER A 432 14.69 13.74 -17.76
CA SER A 432 13.55 14.20 -16.96
C SER A 432 14.05 14.89 -15.70
N LEU A 433 13.78 16.19 -15.60
CA LEU A 433 14.10 17.00 -14.41
C LEU A 433 12.82 17.17 -13.59
N ILE A 434 12.77 16.55 -12.42
CA ILE A 434 11.65 16.60 -11.48
C ILE A 434 12.01 17.58 -10.35
N ILE A 435 11.17 18.58 -10.12
CA ILE A 435 11.35 19.61 -9.11
C ILE A 435 10.20 19.49 -8.12
N PRO A 436 10.46 19.25 -6.81
CA PRO A 436 9.43 18.96 -5.79
C PRO A 436 8.65 20.23 -5.35
N ARG A 437 8.32 21.08 -6.30
CA ARG A 437 7.51 22.29 -6.12
C ARG A 437 6.96 22.77 -7.46
N LEU A 438 5.93 23.61 -7.43
CA LEU A 438 5.52 24.32 -8.64
C LEU A 438 6.53 25.45 -8.96
N ILE A 439 6.99 25.46 -10.21
CA ILE A 439 7.71 26.58 -10.80
C ILE A 439 6.71 27.31 -11.71
N ALA A 440 5.95 28.23 -11.13
CA ALA A 440 4.96 29.00 -11.83
C ALA A 440 5.25 30.51 -11.67
N PRO A 441 4.77 31.37 -12.59
CA PRO A 441 4.81 32.81 -12.44
C PRO A 441 4.22 33.27 -11.11
N ARG A 442 4.71 34.38 -10.54
CA ARG A 442 4.32 34.86 -9.19
C ARG A 442 2.80 35.00 -9.00
N PHE A 443 2.06 35.36 -10.04
CA PHE A 443 0.60 35.48 -9.98
C PHE A 443 -0.13 34.14 -9.83
N MET A 444 0.54 33.01 -10.09
CA MET A 444 0.02 31.65 -9.89
C MET A 444 0.54 31.01 -8.60
N HIS A 445 1.31 31.73 -7.79
CA HIS A 445 1.79 31.22 -6.51
C HIS A 445 0.61 31.12 -5.54
N ARG A 446 0.13 29.88 -5.35
CA ARG A 446 -0.70 29.49 -4.21
C ARG A 446 0.14 28.62 -3.28
N ASP A 447 0.01 28.87 -1.99
CA ASP A 447 0.50 27.92 -1.00
C ASP A 447 -0.38 26.66 -1.09
N PHE A 448 0.08 25.68 -1.84
CA PHE A 448 -0.61 24.41 -1.96
C PHE A 448 -0.47 23.63 -0.66
N LYS A 449 -1.61 23.36 -0.02
CA LYS A 449 -1.69 22.49 1.16
C LYS A 449 -1.23 21.06 0.84
N PHE A 450 -1.37 20.64 -0.41
CA PHE A 450 -1.02 19.32 -0.92
C PHE A 450 0.26 19.36 -1.77
N PRO A 451 0.88 18.18 -1.99
CA PRO A 451 2.08 18.07 -2.81
C PRO A 451 1.91 18.63 -4.22
N ALA A 452 2.91 19.30 -4.68
CA ALA A 452 2.98 19.79 -6.06
C ALA A 452 4.39 19.60 -6.63
N THR A 453 4.49 19.20 -7.91
CA THR A 453 5.75 18.99 -8.62
C THR A 453 5.73 19.68 -9.98
N THR A 454 6.91 20.03 -10.47
CA THR A 454 7.11 20.45 -11.86
C THR A 454 8.08 19.49 -12.51
N THR A 455 7.71 18.95 -13.66
CA THR A 455 8.54 18.02 -14.43
C THR A 455 8.84 18.60 -15.81
N PHE A 456 10.11 18.74 -16.14
CA PHE A 456 10.55 19.03 -17.51
C PHE A 456 11.13 17.75 -18.11
N LYS A 457 10.62 17.37 -19.28
CA LYS A 457 11.06 16.17 -20.00
C LYS A 457 11.55 16.54 -21.39
N MET A 458 12.69 15.98 -21.79
CA MET A 458 13.24 16.05 -23.14
C MET A 458 13.57 14.64 -23.59
N ASN A 459 13.25 14.32 -24.83
CA ASN A 459 13.59 13.03 -25.42
C ASN A 459 14.02 13.16 -26.89
N ALA A 460 14.92 12.30 -27.31
CA ALA A 460 15.28 12.09 -28.70
C ALA A 460 15.25 10.59 -28.99
N ASN A 461 14.60 10.21 -30.06
CA ASN A 461 14.44 8.82 -30.47
C ASN A 461 14.77 8.66 -31.95
N LEU A 462 15.71 7.79 -32.27
CA LEU A 462 16.14 7.45 -33.61
C LEU A 462 15.67 6.02 -33.93
N LEU A 463 14.68 5.90 -34.80
CA LEU A 463 14.23 4.63 -35.35
C LEU A 463 14.81 4.43 -36.77
N SER A 464 15.53 3.35 -36.97
CA SER A 464 16.05 2.97 -38.27
C SER A 464 15.52 1.61 -38.68
N ARG A 465 14.85 1.53 -39.79
CA ARG A 465 14.34 0.32 -40.39
C ARG A 465 15.12 0.02 -41.67
N ALA A 466 15.96 -1.00 -41.62
CA ALA A 466 16.84 -1.34 -42.73
C ALA A 466 16.03 -1.60 -44.01
N GLY A 467 16.48 -1.04 -45.12
CA GLY A 467 15.79 -1.15 -46.40
C GLY A 467 14.58 -0.22 -46.58
N PHE A 468 14.21 0.59 -45.58
CA PHE A 468 13.04 1.46 -45.64
C PHE A 468 13.36 2.92 -45.29
N PHE A 469 13.55 3.24 -44.01
CA PHE A 469 13.68 4.63 -43.58
C PHE A 469 14.52 4.79 -42.30
N ARG A 470 14.89 6.01 -42.01
CA ARG A 470 15.42 6.46 -40.74
C ARG A 470 14.65 7.70 -40.26
N LEU A 471 13.98 7.59 -39.11
CA LEU A 471 13.16 8.60 -38.50
C LEU A 471 13.78 9.09 -37.21
N LEU A 472 13.92 10.41 -37.05
CA LEU A 472 14.30 11.02 -35.76
C LEU A 472 13.10 11.77 -35.19
N THR A 473 12.80 11.47 -33.93
CA THR A 473 11.75 12.17 -33.16
C THR A 473 12.39 12.90 -32.00
N LEU A 474 12.17 14.19 -31.88
CA LEU A 474 12.57 15.04 -30.78
C LEU A 474 11.31 15.47 -30.00
N GLY A 475 11.36 15.40 -28.67
CA GLY A 475 10.25 15.80 -27.84
C GLY A 475 10.69 16.65 -26.65
N GLY A 476 9.81 17.53 -26.21
CA GLY A 476 10.00 18.34 -25.02
C GLY A 476 8.67 18.70 -24.38
N SER A 477 8.54 18.54 -23.06
CA SER A 477 7.31 18.89 -22.34
C SER A 477 7.60 19.46 -20.95
N GLY A 478 6.66 20.25 -20.46
CA GLY A 478 6.62 20.73 -19.09
C GLY A 478 5.28 20.37 -18.45
N ASN A 479 5.31 19.73 -17.27
CA ASN A 479 4.13 19.30 -16.56
C ASN A 479 4.08 19.89 -15.16
N TYR A 480 2.91 20.28 -14.71
CA TYR A 480 2.58 20.64 -13.34
C TYR A 480 1.63 19.61 -12.77
N ASP A 481 2.09 18.90 -11.73
CA ASP A 481 1.28 17.91 -11.02
C ASP A 481 0.99 18.44 -9.60
N PHE A 482 -0.28 18.56 -9.23
CA PHE A 482 -0.68 19.01 -7.90
C PHE A 482 -2.02 18.41 -7.47
N LYS A 483 -2.25 18.36 -6.16
CA LYS A 483 -3.52 17.96 -5.58
C LYS A 483 -4.29 19.18 -5.07
N SER A 484 -5.59 19.21 -5.32
CA SER A 484 -6.50 20.20 -4.75
C SER A 484 -7.20 19.71 -3.48
N SER A 485 -7.31 18.37 -3.33
CA SER A 485 -7.84 17.69 -2.15
C SER A 485 -7.16 16.33 -1.96
N THR A 486 -7.56 15.58 -0.93
CA THR A 486 -7.07 14.20 -0.70
C THR A 486 -7.43 13.25 -1.84
N VAL A 487 -8.55 13.49 -2.52
CA VAL A 487 -9.13 12.63 -3.57
C VAL A 487 -8.98 13.20 -4.99
N SER A 488 -8.57 14.47 -5.12
CA SER A 488 -8.51 15.16 -6.42
C SER A 488 -7.09 15.55 -6.78
N SER A 489 -6.63 15.12 -7.95
CA SER A 489 -5.33 15.47 -8.50
C SER A 489 -5.46 16.05 -9.91
N HIS A 490 -4.52 16.92 -10.25
CA HIS A 490 -4.48 17.64 -11.50
C HIS A 490 -3.10 17.52 -12.11
N THR A 491 -3.03 17.19 -13.41
CA THR A 491 -1.84 17.29 -14.23
C THR A 491 -2.10 18.29 -15.34
N VAL A 492 -1.37 19.39 -15.35
CA VAL A 492 -1.44 20.43 -16.38
C VAL A 492 -0.16 20.36 -17.20
N THR A 493 -0.29 20.16 -18.50
CA THR A 493 0.80 20.21 -19.47
C THR A 493 0.63 21.47 -20.32
N PRO A 494 1.22 22.62 -19.90
CA PRO A 494 1.04 23.87 -20.63
C PRO A 494 1.69 23.85 -22.00
N PHE A 495 2.70 23.01 -22.19
CA PHE A 495 3.31 22.78 -23.50
C PHE A 495 3.86 21.37 -23.59
N SER A 496 3.66 20.76 -24.73
CA SER A 496 4.33 19.56 -25.20
C SER A 496 4.62 19.72 -26.67
N LEU A 497 5.86 19.55 -27.06
CA LEU A 497 6.34 19.71 -28.43
C LEU A 497 6.88 18.38 -28.91
N ALA A 498 6.44 17.93 -30.07
CA ALA A 498 7.02 16.79 -30.76
C ALA A 498 7.39 17.20 -32.18
N TYR A 499 8.62 16.89 -32.55
CA TYR A 499 9.12 17.11 -33.89
C TYR A 499 9.67 15.79 -34.43
N SER A 500 9.03 15.30 -35.53
CA SER A 500 9.44 14.08 -36.21
C SER A 500 9.90 14.43 -37.61
N PHE A 501 11.04 13.96 -38.03
CA PHE A 501 11.54 14.14 -39.36
C PHE A 501 12.23 12.91 -39.93
N LEU A 502 11.99 12.69 -41.23
CA LEU A 502 12.50 11.58 -41.97
C LEU A 502 13.92 11.90 -42.46
N MET A 503 14.95 11.36 -41.77
CA MET A 503 16.35 11.62 -42.11
C MET A 503 16.78 10.95 -43.42
N LYS A 504 16.26 9.75 -43.69
CA LYS A 504 16.58 8.96 -44.87
C LYS A 504 15.40 8.09 -45.28
N LYS A 505 15.13 8.01 -46.56
CA LYS A 505 14.22 7.06 -47.19
C LYS A 505 14.90 6.33 -48.32
N THR A 506 14.52 5.10 -48.61
CA THR A 506 14.97 4.35 -49.78
C THR A 506 14.00 4.54 -50.93
N ALA A 507 14.44 4.30 -52.17
CA ALA A 507 13.56 4.38 -53.33
C ALA A 507 12.37 3.40 -53.24
N GLU A 508 12.59 2.24 -52.62
CA GLU A 508 11.55 1.23 -52.37
C GLU A 508 10.47 1.75 -51.42
N PHE A 509 10.88 2.42 -50.33
CA PHE A 509 9.94 3.03 -49.39
C PHE A 509 9.22 4.25 -49.96
N ASP A 510 9.91 5.03 -50.81
CA ASP A 510 9.34 6.17 -51.50
C ASP A 510 8.21 5.73 -52.48
N SER A 511 8.42 4.61 -53.18
CA SER A 511 7.38 4.02 -54.03
C SER A 511 6.14 3.61 -53.21
N VAL A 512 6.33 2.95 -52.07
CA VAL A 512 5.23 2.53 -51.18
C VAL A 512 4.49 3.74 -50.59
N MET A 513 5.20 4.81 -50.27
CA MET A 513 4.58 6.06 -49.79
C MET A 513 3.72 6.73 -50.88
N ASN A 514 4.23 6.78 -52.14
CA ASN A 514 3.51 7.37 -53.26
C ASN A 514 2.21 6.63 -53.61
N GLU A 515 2.16 5.32 -53.36
CA GLU A 515 0.97 4.50 -53.53
C GLU A 515 -0.06 4.67 -52.39
N ASN A 516 0.37 5.18 -51.24
CA ASN A 516 -0.49 5.32 -50.07
C ASN A 516 -0.36 6.71 -49.43
N LYS A 517 -1.30 7.60 -49.75
CA LYS A 517 -1.33 8.99 -49.29
C LYS A 517 -1.35 9.13 -47.75
N ALA A 518 -2.01 8.21 -47.05
CA ALA A 518 -2.02 8.23 -45.58
C ALA A 518 -0.63 7.90 -45.00
N LEU A 519 0.10 7.02 -45.68
CA LEU A 519 1.48 6.67 -45.25
C LEU A 519 2.42 7.85 -45.54
N GLU A 520 2.31 8.50 -46.71
CA GLU A 520 3.09 9.69 -47.04
C GLU A 520 2.90 10.78 -45.99
N LEU A 521 1.66 11.12 -45.64
CA LEU A 521 1.34 12.11 -44.60
C LEU A 521 1.87 11.71 -43.21
N SER A 522 1.93 10.42 -42.90
CA SER A 522 2.42 9.93 -41.58
C SER A 522 3.95 10.04 -41.42
N PHE A 523 4.69 10.10 -42.53
CA PHE A 523 6.15 10.19 -42.53
C PHE A 523 6.68 11.56 -42.98
N ASP A 524 5.81 12.50 -43.31
CA ASP A 524 6.20 13.90 -43.52
C ASP A 524 6.79 14.50 -42.23
N ASN A 525 7.62 15.51 -42.42
CA ASN A 525 8.17 16.25 -41.28
C ASN A 525 7.03 16.94 -40.51
N GLN A 526 6.86 16.53 -39.27
CA GLN A 526 5.76 17.00 -38.42
C GLN A 526 6.27 17.76 -37.20
N PHE A 527 5.71 18.95 -36.99
CA PHE A 527 5.85 19.70 -35.77
C PHE A 527 4.50 19.78 -35.07
N ILE A 528 4.39 19.09 -33.92
CA ILE A 528 3.13 18.92 -33.19
C ILE A 528 3.23 19.60 -31.82
N PRO A 529 2.78 20.85 -31.69
CA PRO A 529 2.58 21.45 -30.37
C PRO A 529 1.26 20.94 -29.80
N SER A 530 1.26 20.64 -28.51
CA SER A 530 0.07 20.21 -27.78
C SER A 530 0.05 20.75 -26.36
N MET A 531 -1.15 20.85 -25.81
CA MET A 531 -1.41 21.16 -24.40
C MET A 531 -2.32 20.07 -23.84
N GLY A 532 -2.19 19.81 -22.55
CA GLY A 532 -2.98 18.77 -21.89
C GLY A 532 -3.42 19.19 -20.50
N TYR A 533 -4.59 18.67 -20.11
CA TYR A 533 -5.08 18.73 -18.76
C TYR A 533 -5.73 17.40 -18.39
N THR A 534 -5.28 16.83 -17.27
CA THR A 534 -5.85 15.60 -16.72
C THR A 534 -6.34 15.88 -15.31
N TYR A 535 -7.58 15.54 -15.05
CA TYR A 535 -8.19 15.51 -13.72
C TYR A 535 -8.40 14.06 -13.31
N THR A 536 -7.95 13.72 -12.11
CA THR A 536 -8.15 12.39 -11.53
C THR A 536 -8.86 12.53 -10.20
N TYR A 537 -9.98 11.82 -10.07
CA TYR A 537 -10.72 11.64 -8.82
C TYR A 537 -10.50 10.21 -8.33
N ASP A 538 -10.00 10.07 -7.10
CA ASP A 538 -9.72 8.79 -6.47
C ASP A 538 -10.19 8.85 -5.00
N ASP A 539 -11.27 8.15 -4.68
CA ASP A 539 -11.88 8.08 -3.35
C ASP A 539 -11.40 6.89 -2.51
N SER A 540 -10.52 6.04 -3.05
CA SER A 540 -9.96 4.89 -2.34
C SER A 540 -9.40 5.23 -0.95
N PRO A 541 -8.75 6.41 -0.73
CA PRO A 541 -8.26 6.79 0.59
C PRO A 541 -9.37 7.04 1.64
N ILE A 542 -10.60 7.26 1.20
CA ILE A 542 -11.76 7.52 2.08
C ILE A 542 -12.53 6.22 2.34
N THR A 543 -12.66 5.37 1.33
CA THR A 543 -13.44 4.13 1.40
C THR A 543 -12.71 2.97 2.07
N SER A 544 -11.39 3.06 2.21
CA SER A 544 -10.55 2.03 2.84
C SER A 544 -10.35 2.21 4.36
N ARG A 545 -11.14 3.08 5.00
CA ARG A 545 -11.12 3.29 6.45
C ARG A 545 -12.32 2.67 7.13
#